data_6c1e774c9faf3596f0006000056f087b
#
_entry.id   6c1e774c9faf3596f0006000056f087b
#
_cell.length_a   1.000
_cell.length_b   1.000
_cell.length_c   1.000
_cell.angle_alpha   90.00
_cell.angle_beta   90.00
_cell.angle_gamma   90.00
#
_symmetry.space_group_name_H-M   'P 1'
#
loop_
_entity.id
_entity.type
_entity.pdbx_description
1 polymer ?
#
loop_
_entity_poly.entity_id
_entity_poly.type
_entity_poly.pdbx_seq_one_letter_code
_entity_poly.pdbx_strand_id
1 'polypeptide(L)'
;MLEENYNLALKKIIKFTKSKSVDLAKAIGYDVSYISKWKSGSKLPSSRSVQTINSALGAYFAKRLEEIDKADDYRQTFTTGDNDGTTAFSITEYLNRAYRHSLQRQPRTKKTNTSTASISIGHRDVTTFLNTALQACLQETTEPQELIVYGEFCTLYDAGFWELLCGLPNTQKLTIRVGLDLDKLEKSPAYITALYEILNRCLYADFYFYDVTDSTDTRLILLKNRLAVQYDFGKKGEFIMATSVEDPLLVQDILDKLSAFMPRVRELMASAPAPWITDIGYRTSFYAARKFFFFLTNGIEYLLPHDVFNRISAQIGAPENTYIDQLQITWEELLCRADLDVVIPFNSLIRYLEEGHIDLTTVQYTMTEDERRGHIEAIMHYLKENDSMSIGIVTLSEETTAYKNANLSFYSNCDTAFFKKNPRLIRNDAKPFYMIKSRRLQQLFLNSFKSLKSSNHYHTCSGNDVTRMYHLYKPIIEKIITTK
;
A
#
# COMPACT_ATOMS: atom_id res chain seq x y z
N MET A 1 -33.93 -2.01 -11.14
CA MET A 1 -34.15 -3.29 -11.84
C MET A 1 -33.69 -4.42 -10.94
N LEU A 2 -34.51 -5.49 -10.80
CA LEU A 2 -34.12 -6.67 -10.02
C LEU A 2 -32.91 -7.35 -10.69
N GLU A 3 -31.83 -7.54 -9.94
CA GLU A 3 -30.66 -8.29 -10.38
C GLU A 3 -31.08 -9.72 -10.70
N GLU A 4 -30.83 -10.16 -11.92
CA GLU A 4 -31.35 -11.39 -12.49
C GLU A 4 -30.25 -12.38 -12.84
N ASN A 5 -30.48 -13.68 -12.58
CA ASN A 5 -29.54 -14.72 -12.91
C ASN A 5 -29.43 -14.95 -14.45
N TYR A 6 -28.25 -15.38 -14.92
CA TYR A 6 -27.95 -15.60 -16.33
C TYR A 6 -28.95 -16.51 -17.05
N ASN A 7 -29.36 -17.60 -16.42
CA ASN A 7 -30.34 -18.52 -16.98
C ASN A 7 -31.73 -17.87 -17.19
N LEU A 8 -32.12 -16.95 -16.29
CA LEU A 8 -33.39 -16.21 -16.40
C LEU A 8 -33.30 -15.13 -17.49
N ALA A 9 -32.19 -14.38 -17.50
CA ALA A 9 -31.93 -13.37 -18.52
C ALA A 9 -31.90 -14.01 -19.93
N LEU A 10 -31.18 -15.12 -20.09
CA LEU A 10 -31.13 -15.84 -21.36
C LEU A 10 -32.50 -16.37 -21.80
N LYS A 11 -33.29 -16.95 -20.86
CA LYS A 11 -34.64 -17.41 -21.15
C LYS A 11 -35.58 -16.26 -21.59
N LYS A 12 -35.48 -15.11 -20.94
CA LYS A 12 -36.31 -13.93 -21.27
C LYS A 12 -36.05 -13.44 -22.68
N ILE A 13 -34.74 -13.28 -23.05
CA ILE A 13 -34.39 -12.83 -24.40
C ILE A 13 -34.85 -13.87 -25.45
N ILE A 14 -34.59 -15.16 -25.21
CA ILE A 14 -35.03 -16.23 -26.12
C ILE A 14 -36.54 -16.19 -26.31
N LYS A 15 -37.30 -16.04 -25.25
CA LYS A 15 -38.78 -15.92 -25.31
C LYS A 15 -39.22 -14.67 -26.06
N PHE A 16 -38.58 -13.53 -25.77
CA PHE A 16 -38.93 -12.24 -26.38
C PHE A 16 -38.68 -12.22 -27.88
N THR A 17 -37.53 -12.79 -28.30
CA THR A 17 -37.12 -12.89 -29.75
C THR A 17 -37.73 -14.09 -30.48
N LYS A 18 -38.48 -14.94 -29.78
CA LYS A 18 -39.02 -16.21 -30.29
C LYS A 18 -37.96 -17.10 -30.96
N SER A 19 -36.72 -17.06 -30.43
CA SER A 19 -35.57 -17.80 -30.98
C SER A 19 -35.59 -19.28 -30.58
N LYS A 20 -35.13 -20.15 -31.49
CA LYS A 20 -34.97 -21.59 -31.21
C LYS A 20 -33.57 -21.88 -30.71
N SER A 21 -33.43 -22.78 -29.72
CA SER A 21 -32.11 -23.15 -29.15
C SER A 21 -31.15 -23.75 -30.19
N VAL A 22 -31.67 -24.37 -31.22
CA VAL A 22 -30.88 -24.94 -32.36
C VAL A 22 -30.23 -23.82 -33.18
N ASP A 23 -30.96 -22.77 -33.48
CA ASP A 23 -30.48 -21.65 -34.28
C ASP A 23 -29.43 -20.83 -33.49
N LEU A 24 -29.65 -20.65 -32.18
CA LEU A 24 -28.66 -20.07 -31.28
C LEU A 24 -27.36 -20.86 -31.24
N ALA A 25 -27.45 -22.18 -31.09
CA ALA A 25 -26.30 -23.06 -31.04
C ALA A 25 -25.45 -22.95 -32.32
N LYS A 26 -26.09 -22.93 -33.47
CA LYS A 26 -25.43 -22.71 -34.77
C LYS A 26 -24.77 -21.33 -34.86
N ALA A 27 -25.44 -20.29 -34.41
CA ALA A 27 -24.92 -18.92 -34.49
C ALA A 27 -23.66 -18.68 -33.66
N ILE A 28 -23.52 -19.37 -32.53
CA ILE A 28 -22.37 -19.22 -31.61
C ILE A 28 -21.33 -20.35 -31.73
N GLY A 29 -21.58 -21.34 -32.62
CA GLY A 29 -20.66 -22.47 -32.86
C GLY A 29 -20.60 -23.48 -31.69
N TYR A 30 -21.72 -23.68 -30.97
CA TYR A 30 -21.81 -24.61 -29.82
C TYR A 30 -22.86 -25.69 -30.06
N ASP A 31 -22.74 -26.79 -29.32
CA ASP A 31 -23.78 -27.84 -29.34
C ASP A 31 -25.04 -27.37 -28.57
N VAL A 32 -26.22 -27.78 -29.02
CA VAL A 32 -27.52 -27.42 -28.44
C VAL A 32 -27.63 -27.79 -26.95
N SER A 33 -26.92 -28.84 -26.55
CA SER A 33 -26.87 -29.25 -25.11
C SER A 33 -26.31 -28.18 -24.19
N TYR A 34 -25.35 -27.34 -24.67
CA TYR A 34 -24.82 -26.23 -23.91
C TYR A 34 -25.88 -25.13 -23.70
N ILE A 35 -26.62 -24.77 -24.75
CA ILE A 35 -27.73 -23.82 -24.67
C ILE A 35 -28.78 -24.30 -23.64
N SER A 36 -29.11 -25.58 -23.69
CA SER A 36 -30.03 -26.20 -22.73
C SER A 36 -29.52 -26.14 -21.28
N LYS A 37 -28.23 -26.40 -21.06
CA LYS A 37 -27.61 -26.31 -19.74
C LYS A 37 -27.56 -24.87 -19.21
N TRP A 38 -27.25 -23.88 -20.07
CA TRP A 38 -27.27 -22.46 -19.68
C TRP A 38 -28.70 -21.97 -19.37
N LYS A 39 -29.68 -22.37 -20.16
CA LYS A 39 -31.10 -22.09 -19.90
C LYS A 39 -31.63 -22.72 -18.61
N SER A 40 -31.24 -23.94 -18.31
CA SER A 40 -31.65 -24.60 -17.07
C SER A 40 -30.95 -24.04 -15.84
N GLY A 41 -29.79 -23.36 -16.01
CA GLY A 41 -28.94 -22.92 -14.91
C GLY A 41 -28.04 -24.03 -14.34
N SER A 42 -28.06 -25.23 -14.94
CA SER A 42 -27.21 -26.36 -14.51
C SER A 42 -25.72 -26.11 -14.82
N LYS A 43 -25.42 -25.23 -15.77
CA LYS A 43 -24.06 -24.80 -16.09
C LYS A 43 -24.09 -23.37 -16.62
N LEU A 44 -23.06 -22.58 -16.27
CA LEU A 44 -22.80 -21.28 -16.87
C LEU A 44 -21.78 -21.40 -18.02
N PRO A 45 -21.74 -20.43 -18.96
CA PRO A 45 -20.59 -20.30 -19.86
C PRO A 45 -19.28 -20.23 -19.11
N SER A 46 -18.17 -20.71 -19.68
CA SER A 46 -16.87 -20.62 -19.02
C SER A 46 -16.41 -19.16 -18.95
N SER A 47 -15.70 -18.79 -17.88
CA SER A 47 -15.17 -17.43 -17.70
C SER A 47 -14.24 -16.99 -18.85
N ARG A 48 -13.54 -17.95 -19.49
CA ARG A 48 -12.64 -17.67 -20.63
C ARG A 48 -13.38 -17.32 -21.92
N SER A 49 -14.60 -17.82 -22.12
CA SER A 49 -15.35 -17.70 -23.36
C SER A 49 -16.64 -16.89 -23.25
N VAL A 50 -17.04 -16.49 -22.03
CA VAL A 50 -18.34 -15.83 -21.81
C VAL A 50 -18.46 -14.51 -22.56
N GLN A 51 -17.43 -13.71 -22.67
CA GLN A 51 -17.46 -12.46 -23.42
C GLN A 51 -17.71 -12.71 -24.91
N THR A 52 -16.99 -13.66 -25.50
CA THR A 52 -17.16 -14.03 -26.90
C THR A 52 -18.55 -14.61 -27.14
N ILE A 53 -19.03 -15.48 -26.25
CA ILE A 53 -20.36 -16.09 -26.32
C ILE A 53 -21.44 -15.01 -26.22
N ASN A 54 -21.37 -14.11 -25.23
CA ASN A 54 -22.38 -13.08 -25.03
C ASN A 54 -22.38 -12.05 -26.15
N SER A 55 -21.22 -11.73 -26.73
CA SER A 55 -21.11 -10.87 -27.90
C SER A 55 -21.77 -11.52 -29.13
N ALA A 56 -21.52 -12.81 -29.38
CA ALA A 56 -22.16 -13.53 -30.46
C ALA A 56 -23.67 -13.69 -30.26
N LEU A 57 -24.13 -13.97 -29.04
CA LEU A 57 -25.56 -13.97 -28.68
C LEU A 57 -26.19 -12.58 -28.86
N GLY A 58 -25.49 -11.50 -28.45
CA GLY A 58 -25.93 -10.13 -28.64
C GLY A 58 -26.18 -9.76 -30.11
N ALA A 59 -25.22 -10.11 -30.96
CA ALA A 59 -25.33 -9.92 -32.42
C ALA A 59 -26.50 -10.72 -33.01
N TYR A 60 -26.62 -12.01 -32.65
CA TYR A 60 -27.73 -12.84 -33.11
C TYR A 60 -29.09 -12.30 -32.68
N PHE A 61 -29.28 -11.95 -31.42
CA PHE A 61 -30.55 -11.45 -30.92
C PHE A 61 -30.90 -10.08 -31.50
N ALA A 62 -29.93 -9.20 -31.70
CA ALA A 62 -30.17 -7.90 -32.35
C ALA A 62 -30.70 -8.06 -33.76
N LYS A 63 -30.04 -8.92 -34.58
CA LYS A 63 -30.52 -9.23 -35.90
C LYS A 63 -31.94 -9.83 -35.88
N ARG A 64 -32.21 -10.72 -34.93
CA ARG A 64 -33.52 -11.34 -34.79
C ARG A 64 -34.61 -10.31 -34.37
N LEU A 65 -34.30 -9.32 -33.55
CA LEU A 65 -35.21 -8.24 -33.18
C LEU A 65 -35.55 -7.33 -34.35
N GLU A 66 -34.57 -7.07 -35.22
CA GLU A 66 -34.81 -6.33 -36.47
C GLU A 66 -35.73 -7.12 -37.43
N GLU A 67 -35.53 -8.45 -37.61
CA GLU A 67 -36.34 -9.31 -38.42
C GLU A 67 -37.83 -9.39 -37.98
N ILE A 68 -38.10 -9.22 -36.69
CA ILE A 68 -39.46 -9.28 -36.13
C ILE A 68 -40.04 -7.91 -35.78
N ASP A 69 -39.32 -6.82 -36.15
CA ASP A 69 -39.70 -5.42 -35.90
C ASP A 69 -40.01 -5.11 -34.41
N LYS A 70 -39.12 -5.59 -33.50
CA LYS A 70 -39.22 -5.45 -32.04
C LYS A 70 -38.04 -4.81 -31.38
N ALA A 71 -37.22 -4.10 -32.12
CA ALA A 71 -36.02 -3.46 -31.56
C ALA A 71 -36.38 -2.36 -30.55
N ASP A 72 -37.42 -1.57 -30.83
CA ASP A 72 -37.84 -0.50 -29.93
C ASP A 72 -38.59 -1.05 -28.69
N ASP A 73 -39.40 -2.09 -28.84
CA ASP A 73 -40.01 -2.80 -27.71
C ASP A 73 -38.95 -3.35 -26.74
N TYR A 74 -37.82 -3.87 -27.29
CA TYR A 74 -36.70 -4.33 -26.48
C TYR A 74 -36.08 -3.19 -25.68
N ARG A 75 -35.84 -2.03 -26.30
CA ARG A 75 -35.23 -0.87 -25.63
C ARG A 75 -36.14 -0.40 -24.48
N GLN A 76 -37.45 -0.32 -24.68
CA GLN A 76 -38.41 0.07 -23.63
C GLN A 76 -38.48 -0.95 -22.48
N THR A 77 -38.28 -2.25 -22.76
CA THR A 77 -38.47 -3.32 -21.76
C THR A 77 -37.21 -3.65 -20.98
N PHE A 78 -36.03 -3.56 -21.60
CA PHE A 78 -34.74 -4.08 -21.05
C PHE A 78 -33.67 -3.03 -20.83
N THR A 79 -33.84 -1.78 -21.35
CA THR A 79 -32.86 -0.69 -21.12
C THR A 79 -33.45 0.36 -20.19
N THR A 80 -32.65 0.78 -19.21
CA THR A 80 -32.93 1.94 -18.36
C THR A 80 -31.79 2.96 -18.57
N GLY A 81 -32.13 4.06 -19.27
CA GLY A 81 -31.21 5.18 -19.52
C GLY A 81 -30.84 5.35 -20.98
N ASP A 82 -30.45 6.57 -21.35
CA ASP A 82 -29.90 6.93 -22.65
C ASP A 82 -28.58 6.19 -22.90
N ASN A 83 -28.68 5.03 -23.54
CA ASN A 83 -27.49 4.31 -24.02
C ASN A 83 -27.41 4.53 -25.54
N ASP A 84 -26.46 5.36 -25.98
CA ASP A 84 -26.07 5.59 -27.38
C ASP A 84 -25.48 4.34 -28.07
N GLY A 85 -25.60 3.17 -27.46
CA GLY A 85 -25.06 1.92 -27.97
C GLY A 85 -26.01 1.16 -28.92
N THR A 86 -25.43 0.34 -29.81
CA THR A 86 -26.21 -0.56 -30.70
C THR A 86 -27.05 -1.56 -29.85
N THR A 87 -28.17 -2.03 -30.41
CA THR A 87 -29.01 -3.07 -29.76
C THR A 87 -28.20 -4.33 -29.41
N ALA A 88 -27.23 -4.71 -30.25
CA ALA A 88 -26.34 -5.83 -29.98
C ALA A 88 -25.46 -5.60 -28.73
N PHE A 89 -24.91 -4.41 -28.56
CA PHE A 89 -24.12 -4.03 -27.39
C PHE A 89 -24.98 -4.06 -26.10
N SER A 90 -26.18 -3.49 -26.15
CA SER A 90 -27.12 -3.48 -25.02
C SER A 90 -27.46 -4.91 -24.54
N ILE A 91 -27.73 -5.84 -25.47
CA ILE A 91 -28.00 -7.24 -25.14
C ILE A 91 -26.76 -7.92 -24.55
N THR A 92 -25.59 -7.65 -25.12
CA THR A 92 -24.32 -8.20 -24.61
C THR A 92 -24.08 -7.79 -23.17
N GLU A 93 -24.24 -6.51 -22.85
CA GLU A 93 -24.07 -5.97 -21.49
C GLU A 93 -25.13 -6.50 -20.50
N TYR A 94 -26.38 -6.65 -20.95
CA TYR A 94 -27.41 -7.28 -20.12
C TYR A 94 -27.03 -8.72 -19.73
N LEU A 95 -26.56 -9.53 -20.68
CA LEU A 95 -26.12 -10.90 -20.43
C LEU A 95 -24.84 -10.95 -19.58
N ASN A 96 -23.89 -10.04 -19.78
CA ASN A 96 -22.68 -9.93 -18.97
C ASN A 96 -23.00 -9.56 -17.51
N ARG A 97 -23.94 -8.65 -17.28
CA ARG A 97 -24.41 -8.28 -15.94
C ARG A 97 -25.09 -9.46 -15.24
N ALA A 98 -25.98 -10.15 -15.94
CA ALA A 98 -26.67 -11.34 -15.42
C ALA A 98 -25.69 -12.48 -15.11
N TYR A 99 -24.63 -12.63 -15.92
CA TYR A 99 -23.56 -13.59 -15.67
C TYR A 99 -22.80 -13.27 -14.39
N ARG A 100 -22.36 -12.01 -14.21
CA ARG A 100 -21.69 -11.55 -12.98
C ARG A 100 -22.56 -11.78 -11.74
N HIS A 101 -23.84 -11.46 -11.82
CA HIS A 101 -24.80 -11.70 -10.73
C HIS A 101 -24.97 -13.20 -10.41
N SER A 102 -25.01 -14.06 -11.44
CA SER A 102 -25.08 -15.52 -11.23
C SER A 102 -23.84 -16.10 -10.57
N LEU A 103 -22.67 -15.53 -10.81
CA LEU A 103 -21.44 -15.93 -10.10
C LEU A 103 -21.48 -15.56 -8.62
N GLN A 104 -22.08 -14.42 -8.28
CA GLN A 104 -22.23 -13.98 -6.88
C GLN A 104 -23.26 -14.80 -6.08
N ARG A 105 -24.30 -15.32 -6.75
CA ARG A 105 -25.43 -16.05 -6.13
C ARG A 105 -25.36 -17.56 -6.22
N GLN A 106 -24.37 -18.15 -6.86
CA GLN A 106 -24.24 -19.60 -6.73
C GLN A 106 -23.99 -19.92 -5.24
N PRO A 107 -24.94 -20.52 -4.49
CA PRO A 107 -24.60 -21.06 -3.20
C PRO A 107 -23.45 -22.04 -3.48
N ARG A 108 -22.36 -21.90 -2.74
CA ARG A 108 -21.28 -22.90 -2.70
C ARG A 108 -21.95 -24.21 -2.27
N THR A 109 -22.62 -24.90 -3.20
CA THR A 109 -23.01 -26.29 -2.99
C THR A 109 -21.72 -26.98 -2.63
N LYS A 110 -21.70 -27.64 -1.47
CA LYS A 110 -20.63 -28.53 -1.02
C LYS A 110 -20.17 -29.36 -2.22
N LYS A 111 -19.14 -28.87 -2.93
CA LYS A 111 -18.40 -29.73 -3.84
C LYS A 111 -17.72 -30.75 -2.94
N THR A 112 -18.07 -31.99 -3.12
CA THR A 112 -17.24 -33.14 -2.79
C THR A 112 -15.78 -32.76 -2.98
N ASN A 113 -14.97 -32.94 -1.94
CA ASN A 113 -13.54 -32.69 -1.82
C ASN A 113 -12.73 -32.99 -3.09
N THR A 114 -12.73 -32.09 -4.03
CA THR A 114 -11.65 -31.95 -5.01
C THR A 114 -10.98 -30.63 -4.69
N SER A 115 -9.85 -30.69 -4.01
CA SER A 115 -8.96 -29.56 -3.81
C SER A 115 -8.70 -28.92 -5.15
N THR A 116 -9.30 -27.75 -5.41
CA THR A 116 -9.09 -27.03 -6.65
C THR A 116 -7.76 -26.28 -6.54
N ALA A 117 -6.67 -26.99 -6.82
CA ALA A 117 -5.41 -26.32 -7.11
C ALA A 117 -5.50 -25.75 -8.54
N SER A 118 -5.17 -24.50 -8.73
CA SER A 118 -5.01 -23.91 -10.04
C SER A 118 -3.54 -23.64 -10.33
N ILE A 119 -3.14 -23.78 -11.61
CA ILE A 119 -1.75 -23.56 -12.03
C ILE A 119 -1.75 -22.42 -13.04
N SER A 120 -0.87 -21.44 -12.83
CA SER A 120 -0.57 -20.35 -13.76
C SER A 120 0.88 -20.47 -14.22
N ILE A 121 1.14 -20.30 -15.53
CA ILE A 121 2.47 -20.47 -16.11
C ILE A 121 2.85 -19.22 -16.89
N GLY A 122 4.09 -18.74 -16.68
CA GLY A 122 4.62 -17.54 -17.29
C GLY A 122 4.41 -16.29 -16.44
N HIS A 123 5.37 -15.36 -16.52
CA HIS A 123 5.41 -14.16 -15.65
C HIS A 123 4.11 -13.36 -15.70
N ARG A 124 3.60 -13.07 -16.90
CA ARG A 124 2.39 -12.27 -17.08
C ARG A 124 1.14 -12.93 -16.46
N ASP A 125 1.00 -14.24 -16.67
CA ASP A 125 -0.18 -14.97 -16.16
C ASP A 125 -0.13 -15.13 -14.66
N VAL A 126 1.07 -15.37 -14.09
CA VAL A 126 1.27 -15.45 -12.64
C VAL A 126 1.02 -14.09 -11.97
N THR A 127 1.56 -13.00 -12.50
CA THR A 127 1.32 -11.64 -11.94
C THR A 127 -0.13 -11.23 -12.05
N THR A 128 -0.80 -11.52 -13.17
CA THR A 128 -2.23 -11.25 -13.35
C THR A 128 -3.07 -12.08 -12.37
N PHE A 129 -2.73 -13.35 -12.20
CA PHE A 129 -3.39 -14.22 -11.22
C PHE A 129 -3.21 -13.71 -9.80
N LEU A 130 -1.98 -13.41 -9.37
CA LEU A 130 -1.70 -12.90 -8.02
C LEU A 130 -2.46 -11.60 -7.73
N ASN A 131 -2.44 -10.65 -8.68
CA ASN A 131 -3.17 -9.40 -8.53
C ASN A 131 -4.68 -9.64 -8.37
N THR A 132 -5.28 -10.44 -9.24
CA THR A 132 -6.72 -10.72 -9.23
C THR A 132 -7.13 -11.48 -7.97
N ALA A 133 -6.35 -12.49 -7.56
CA ALA A 133 -6.64 -13.30 -6.39
C ALA A 133 -6.50 -12.50 -5.08
N LEU A 134 -5.43 -11.72 -4.94
CA LEU A 134 -5.23 -10.86 -3.76
C LEU A 134 -6.30 -9.77 -3.66
N GLN A 135 -6.62 -9.10 -4.77
CA GLN A 135 -7.70 -8.10 -4.79
C GLN A 135 -9.04 -8.71 -4.40
N ALA A 136 -9.41 -9.84 -5.00
CA ALA A 136 -10.67 -10.52 -4.68
C ALA A 136 -10.74 -10.90 -3.20
N CYS A 137 -9.70 -11.55 -2.68
CA CYS A 137 -9.64 -11.96 -1.27
C CYS A 137 -9.70 -10.78 -0.30
N LEU A 138 -9.07 -9.65 -0.63
CA LEU A 138 -9.04 -8.48 0.23
C LEU A 138 -10.34 -7.66 0.14
N GLN A 139 -11.02 -7.62 -1.01
CA GLN A 139 -12.30 -6.91 -1.17
C GLN A 139 -13.50 -7.63 -0.53
N GLU A 140 -13.42 -8.94 -0.39
CA GLU A 140 -14.54 -9.75 0.16
C GLU A 140 -14.72 -9.65 1.68
N THR A 141 -13.86 -8.96 2.40
CA THR A 141 -13.91 -8.90 3.86
C THR A 141 -13.56 -7.54 4.41
N THR A 142 -14.18 -7.17 5.53
CA THR A 142 -13.81 -6.01 6.35
C THR A 142 -12.92 -6.38 7.53
N GLU A 143 -12.70 -7.68 7.76
CA GLU A 143 -11.90 -8.20 8.85
C GLU A 143 -10.39 -7.97 8.60
N PRO A 144 -9.58 -7.80 9.66
CA PRO A 144 -8.14 -7.70 9.54
C PRO A 144 -7.55 -8.91 8.82
N GLN A 145 -6.68 -8.67 7.85
CA GLN A 145 -6.06 -9.72 7.04
C GLN A 145 -4.57 -9.88 7.38
N GLU A 146 -4.08 -11.10 7.26
CA GLU A 146 -2.67 -11.42 7.47
C GLU A 146 -2.11 -12.11 6.22
N LEU A 147 -1.14 -11.44 5.60
CA LEU A 147 -0.38 -11.93 4.45
C LEU A 147 1.00 -12.38 4.92
N ILE A 148 1.29 -13.65 4.77
CA ILE A 148 2.58 -14.23 5.12
C ILE A 148 3.30 -14.60 3.84
N VAL A 149 4.47 -14.03 3.64
CA VAL A 149 5.32 -14.24 2.48
C VAL A 149 6.53 -15.06 2.93
N TYR A 150 6.45 -16.38 2.72
CA TYR A 150 7.59 -17.28 2.86
C TYR A 150 8.46 -17.14 1.61
N GLY A 151 9.27 -16.14 1.60
CA GLY A 151 10.11 -15.74 0.50
C GLY A 151 10.96 -14.56 0.92
N GLU A 152 11.89 -14.19 0.07
CA GLU A 152 12.84 -13.14 0.33
C GLU A 152 12.41 -11.87 -0.41
N PHE A 153 12.47 -10.73 0.28
CA PHE A 153 11.97 -9.44 -0.19
C PHE A 153 12.58 -9.01 -1.53
N CYS A 154 13.92 -9.09 -1.68
CA CYS A 154 14.60 -8.58 -2.88
C CYS A 154 14.22 -9.37 -4.13
N THR A 155 14.13 -10.69 -4.04
CA THR A 155 13.74 -11.54 -5.17
C THR A 155 12.30 -11.26 -5.61
N LEU A 156 11.39 -11.00 -4.65
CA LEU A 156 10.01 -10.62 -4.93
C LEU A 156 9.91 -9.18 -5.47
N TYR A 157 10.83 -8.30 -5.09
CA TYR A 157 10.93 -6.96 -5.64
C TYR A 157 11.30 -7.02 -7.13
N ASP A 158 12.32 -7.78 -7.48
CA ASP A 158 12.74 -7.98 -8.88
C ASP A 158 11.63 -8.60 -9.74
N ALA A 159 10.80 -9.46 -9.14
CA ALA A 159 9.65 -10.06 -9.80
C ALA A 159 8.41 -9.15 -9.89
N GLY A 160 8.45 -7.93 -9.35
CA GLY A 160 7.35 -6.97 -9.38
C GLY A 160 6.20 -7.26 -8.40
N PHE A 161 6.36 -8.17 -7.45
CA PHE A 161 5.30 -8.53 -6.50
C PHE A 161 4.87 -7.35 -5.62
N TRP A 162 5.81 -6.53 -5.17
CA TRP A 162 5.51 -5.39 -4.29
C TRP A 162 4.71 -4.30 -4.98
N GLU A 163 4.87 -4.13 -6.30
CA GLU A 163 4.05 -3.23 -7.10
C GLU A 163 2.57 -3.63 -7.08
N LEU A 164 2.29 -4.93 -7.14
CA LEU A 164 0.93 -5.45 -7.02
C LEU A 164 0.32 -5.07 -5.66
N LEU A 165 1.06 -5.24 -4.57
CA LEU A 165 0.59 -4.89 -3.22
C LEU A 165 0.36 -3.39 -3.07
N CYS A 166 1.26 -2.55 -3.58
CA CYS A 166 1.10 -1.09 -3.54
C CYS A 166 -0.12 -0.58 -4.33
N GLY A 167 -0.60 -1.35 -5.31
CA GLY A 167 -1.81 -1.07 -6.09
C GLY A 167 -3.12 -1.51 -5.43
N LEU A 168 -3.06 -2.20 -4.29
CA LEU A 168 -4.27 -2.67 -3.60
C LEU A 168 -5.01 -1.53 -2.89
N PRO A 169 -6.35 -1.59 -2.83
CA PRO A 169 -7.14 -0.58 -2.14
C PRO A 169 -6.86 -0.57 -0.63
N ASN A 170 -6.64 0.62 -0.09
CA ASN A 170 -6.30 0.87 1.33
C ASN A 170 -7.54 0.83 2.26
N THR A 171 -8.41 -0.17 2.12
CA THR A 171 -9.68 -0.21 2.86
C THR A 171 -9.64 -1.04 4.13
N GLN A 172 -8.58 -1.85 4.33
CA GLN A 172 -8.54 -2.84 5.40
C GLN A 172 -7.22 -2.83 6.17
N LYS A 173 -7.26 -3.33 7.39
CA LYS A 173 -6.05 -3.59 8.17
C LYS A 173 -5.34 -4.81 7.60
N LEU A 174 -4.17 -4.58 7.01
CA LEU A 174 -3.31 -5.62 6.45
C LEU A 174 -2.03 -5.76 7.26
N THR A 175 -1.79 -6.95 7.76
CA THR A 175 -0.52 -7.34 8.38
C THR A 175 0.30 -8.14 7.38
N ILE A 176 1.54 -7.75 7.12
CA ILE A 176 2.44 -8.42 6.17
C ILE A 176 3.67 -8.94 6.91
N ARG A 177 3.92 -10.24 6.79
CA ARG A 177 5.11 -10.90 7.32
C ARG A 177 5.97 -11.37 6.17
N VAL A 178 7.26 -10.99 6.15
CA VAL A 178 8.15 -11.28 5.03
C VAL A 178 9.60 -11.48 5.49
N GLY A 179 10.34 -12.32 4.78
CA GLY A 179 11.76 -12.52 4.99
C GLY A 179 12.62 -11.41 4.37
N LEU A 180 13.72 -11.06 5.04
CA LEU A 180 14.80 -10.23 4.49
C LEU A 180 16.12 -11.02 4.53
N ASP A 181 16.80 -11.06 3.40
CA ASP A 181 18.17 -11.51 3.29
C ASP A 181 19.12 -10.30 3.43
N LEU A 182 19.75 -10.19 4.60
CA LEU A 182 20.62 -9.07 4.91
C LEU A 182 21.88 -9.04 4.03
N ASP A 183 22.36 -10.20 3.55
CA ASP A 183 23.51 -10.27 2.64
C ASP A 183 23.19 -9.69 1.26
N LYS A 184 21.97 -9.90 0.76
CA LYS A 184 21.51 -9.28 -0.49
C LYS A 184 21.36 -7.77 -0.33
N LEU A 185 20.80 -7.31 0.79
CA LEU A 185 20.67 -5.88 1.09
C LEU A 185 22.02 -5.18 1.17
N GLU A 186 23.04 -5.82 1.75
CA GLU A 186 24.41 -5.27 1.82
C GLU A 186 25.10 -5.21 0.46
N LYS A 187 24.90 -6.22 -0.37
CA LYS A 187 25.51 -6.29 -1.71
C LYS A 187 24.95 -5.24 -2.67
N SER A 188 23.69 -4.81 -2.48
CA SER A 188 23.04 -3.84 -3.36
C SER A 188 22.28 -2.79 -2.58
N PRO A 189 22.84 -1.57 -2.42
CA PRO A 189 22.14 -0.45 -1.76
C PRO A 189 20.78 -0.10 -2.38
N ALA A 190 20.57 -0.43 -3.67
CA ALA A 190 19.30 -0.21 -4.35
C ALA A 190 18.13 -0.93 -3.65
N TYR A 191 18.37 -2.11 -3.05
CA TYR A 191 17.34 -2.83 -2.31
C TYR A 191 16.94 -2.14 -1.00
N ILE A 192 17.84 -1.38 -0.36
CA ILE A 192 17.50 -0.57 0.82
C ILE A 192 16.56 0.57 0.42
N THR A 193 16.86 1.24 -0.70
CA THR A 193 15.98 2.27 -1.27
C THR A 193 14.63 1.68 -1.65
N ALA A 194 14.61 0.52 -2.31
CA ALA A 194 13.40 -0.20 -2.66
C ALA A 194 12.56 -0.59 -1.42
N LEU A 195 13.21 -1.08 -0.37
CA LEU A 195 12.53 -1.41 0.89
C LEU A 195 11.89 -0.17 1.52
N TYR A 196 12.63 0.95 1.56
CA TYR A 196 12.08 2.23 2.01
C TYR A 196 10.88 2.66 1.17
N GLU A 197 10.98 2.58 -0.16
CA GLU A 197 9.92 2.98 -1.10
C GLU A 197 8.63 2.15 -0.88
N ILE A 198 8.76 0.84 -0.75
CA ILE A 198 7.60 -0.04 -0.49
C ILE A 198 6.96 0.29 0.86
N LEU A 199 7.76 0.48 1.93
CA LEU A 199 7.24 0.89 3.23
C LEU A 199 6.53 2.24 3.17
N ASN A 200 7.09 3.19 2.42
CA ASN A 200 6.52 4.53 2.23
C ASN A 200 5.22 4.52 1.41
N ARG A 201 5.09 3.64 0.43
CA ARG A 201 3.88 3.50 -0.41
C ARG A 201 2.78 2.70 0.28
N CYS A 202 3.15 1.74 1.13
CA CYS A 202 2.22 0.85 1.83
C CYS A 202 2.06 1.23 3.32
N LEU A 203 1.93 2.53 3.65
CA LEU A 203 1.80 3.02 5.03
C LEU A 203 0.59 2.42 5.78
N TYR A 204 -0.44 2.02 5.04
CA TYR A 204 -1.64 1.38 5.57
C TYR A 204 -1.41 -0.02 6.15
N ALA A 205 -0.30 -0.68 5.76
CA ALA A 205 0.01 -2.02 6.21
C ALA A 205 0.94 -2.03 7.43
N ASP A 206 0.80 -3.06 8.25
CA ASP A 206 1.69 -3.36 9.35
C ASP A 206 2.70 -4.42 8.92
N PHE A 207 3.96 -4.02 8.67
CA PHE A 207 5.02 -4.94 8.26
C PHE A 207 5.78 -5.53 9.43
N TYR A 208 6.18 -6.81 9.24
CA TYR A 208 7.09 -7.57 10.10
C TYR A 208 8.12 -8.27 9.24
N PHE A 209 9.38 -7.98 9.45
CA PHE A 209 10.49 -8.54 8.69
C PHE A 209 11.32 -9.49 9.54
N TYR A 210 11.66 -10.62 8.95
CA TYR A 210 12.38 -11.70 9.60
C TYR A 210 13.68 -12.01 8.86
N ASP A 211 14.71 -12.41 9.59
CA ASP A 211 16.02 -12.78 9.02
C ASP A 211 15.93 -14.14 8.32
N VAL A 212 16.13 -14.15 7.02
CA VAL A 212 16.14 -15.37 6.21
C VAL A 212 17.47 -15.59 5.50
N THR A 213 18.54 -14.92 5.92
CA THR A 213 19.86 -14.98 5.31
C THR A 213 20.37 -16.42 5.20
N ASP A 214 20.15 -17.26 6.22
CA ASP A 214 20.57 -18.65 6.27
C ASP A 214 19.42 -19.65 6.04
N SER A 215 18.26 -19.20 5.57
CA SER A 215 17.09 -20.06 5.43
C SER A 215 16.98 -20.73 4.06
N THR A 216 16.32 -21.89 4.03
CA THR A 216 15.99 -22.60 2.79
C THR A 216 14.91 -21.88 2.01
N ASP A 217 15.01 -21.94 0.70
CA ASP A 217 14.16 -21.30 -0.31
C ASP A 217 12.68 -21.79 -0.30
N THR A 218 11.93 -21.48 0.75
CA THR A 218 10.47 -21.69 0.74
C THR A 218 9.83 -20.54 -0.03
N ARG A 219 9.07 -20.86 -1.09
CA ARG A 219 8.47 -19.88 -1.99
C ARG A 219 6.95 -19.99 -1.92
N LEU A 220 6.37 -19.35 -0.92
CA LEU A 220 4.95 -19.42 -0.65
C LEU A 220 4.41 -18.05 -0.22
N ILE A 221 3.31 -17.62 -0.84
CA ILE A 221 2.50 -16.50 -0.42
C ILE A 221 1.22 -17.07 0.20
N LEU A 222 0.90 -16.67 1.43
CA LEU A 222 -0.23 -17.19 2.16
C LEU A 222 -1.07 -16.04 2.71
N LEU A 223 -2.31 -15.92 2.25
CA LEU A 223 -3.33 -15.08 2.87
C LEU A 223 -4.16 -15.97 3.81
N LYS A 224 -4.05 -15.68 5.09
CA LYS A 224 -4.60 -16.54 6.16
C LYS A 224 -6.07 -16.89 5.92
N ASN A 225 -6.39 -18.18 6.01
CA ASN A 225 -7.73 -18.77 5.83
C ASN A 225 -8.36 -18.57 4.44
N ARG A 226 -7.61 -18.11 3.42
CA ARG A 226 -8.18 -17.78 2.12
C ARG A 226 -7.42 -18.32 0.94
N LEU A 227 -6.10 -18.14 0.92
CA LEU A 227 -5.30 -18.41 -0.27
C LEU A 227 -3.89 -18.84 0.13
N ALA A 228 -3.39 -19.90 -0.48
CA ALA A 228 -1.98 -20.25 -0.46
C ALA A 228 -1.49 -20.36 -1.91
N VAL A 229 -0.37 -19.72 -2.23
CA VAL A 229 0.24 -19.72 -3.57
C VAL A 229 1.70 -20.12 -3.45
N GLN A 230 2.03 -21.30 -3.92
CA GLN A 230 3.42 -21.70 -4.17
C GLN A 230 3.85 -21.13 -5.52
N TYR A 231 5.05 -20.58 -5.61
CA TYR A 231 5.57 -19.97 -6.82
C TYR A 231 7.02 -20.35 -7.07
N ASP A 232 7.44 -20.22 -8.33
CA ASP A 232 8.82 -20.45 -8.74
C ASP A 232 9.31 -19.33 -9.64
N PHE A 233 10.65 -19.09 -9.57
CA PHE A 233 11.33 -18.09 -10.39
C PHE A 233 12.17 -18.73 -11.49
N GLY A 234 12.25 -18.03 -12.61
CA GLY A 234 13.21 -18.28 -13.67
C GLY A 234 14.61 -17.80 -13.32
N LYS A 235 15.55 -18.06 -14.21
CA LYS A 235 16.97 -17.65 -14.04
C LYS A 235 17.19 -16.13 -13.97
N LYS A 236 16.23 -15.35 -14.48
CA LYS A 236 16.30 -13.88 -14.48
C LYS A 236 15.49 -13.25 -13.34
N GLY A 237 15.00 -14.06 -12.38
CA GLY A 237 14.19 -13.57 -11.25
C GLY A 237 12.70 -13.36 -11.57
N GLU A 238 12.25 -13.64 -12.81
CA GLU A 238 10.85 -13.56 -13.20
C GLU A 238 10.03 -14.76 -12.69
N PHE A 239 8.75 -14.57 -12.38
CA PHE A 239 7.83 -15.68 -12.09
C PHE A 239 7.68 -16.59 -13.30
N ILE A 240 7.88 -17.89 -13.13
CA ILE A 240 7.66 -18.90 -14.19
C ILE A 240 6.41 -19.74 -13.96
N MET A 241 6.07 -20.01 -12.72
CA MET A 241 4.92 -20.83 -12.37
C MET A 241 4.37 -20.42 -10.99
N ALA A 242 3.05 -20.56 -10.83
CA ALA A 242 2.40 -20.51 -9.53
C ALA A 242 1.31 -21.55 -9.44
N THR A 243 1.21 -22.19 -8.27
CA THR A 243 0.14 -23.13 -7.92
C THR A 243 -0.61 -22.58 -6.74
N SER A 244 -1.93 -22.47 -6.81
CA SER A 244 -2.74 -21.92 -5.73
C SER A 244 -3.70 -22.94 -5.15
N VAL A 245 -4.01 -22.76 -3.88
CA VAL A 245 -5.02 -23.48 -3.10
C VAL A 245 -5.91 -22.45 -2.41
N GLU A 246 -7.23 -22.57 -2.59
CA GLU A 246 -8.22 -21.66 -2.02
C GLU A 246 -9.13 -22.35 -0.97
N ASP A 247 -8.90 -23.63 -0.69
CA ASP A 247 -9.64 -24.34 0.35
C ASP A 247 -9.17 -23.87 1.75
N PRO A 248 -10.05 -23.25 2.57
CA PRO A 248 -9.65 -22.69 3.86
C PRO A 248 -9.04 -23.70 4.83
N LEU A 249 -9.49 -24.96 4.79
CA LEU A 249 -8.97 -26.02 5.68
C LEU A 249 -7.55 -26.40 5.27
N LEU A 250 -7.28 -26.53 3.97
CA LEU A 250 -5.93 -26.81 3.47
C LEU A 250 -5.00 -25.62 3.70
N VAL A 251 -5.47 -24.39 3.48
CA VAL A 251 -4.69 -23.18 3.75
C VAL A 251 -4.32 -23.10 5.23
N GLN A 252 -5.25 -23.43 6.15
CA GLN A 252 -4.98 -23.47 7.58
C GLN A 252 -3.99 -24.59 7.96
N ASP A 253 -4.12 -25.79 7.38
CA ASP A 253 -3.18 -26.89 7.62
C ASP A 253 -1.75 -26.54 7.15
N ILE A 254 -1.63 -25.86 6.00
CA ILE A 254 -0.35 -25.34 5.51
C ILE A 254 0.21 -24.32 6.52
N LEU A 255 -0.61 -23.37 6.98
CA LEU A 255 -0.19 -22.36 7.94
C LEU A 255 0.30 -22.98 9.25
N ASP A 256 -0.45 -23.93 9.82
CA ASP A 256 -0.12 -24.57 11.09
C ASP A 256 1.21 -25.33 11.01
N LYS A 257 1.44 -26.05 9.92
CA LYS A 257 2.70 -26.78 9.69
C LYS A 257 3.88 -25.83 9.50
N LEU A 258 3.71 -24.73 8.76
CA LEU A 258 4.77 -23.77 8.52
C LEU A 258 5.02 -22.86 9.73
N SER A 259 4.00 -22.53 10.51
CA SER A 259 4.15 -21.73 11.74
C SER A 259 5.05 -22.39 12.78
N ALA A 260 5.17 -23.72 12.75
CA ALA A 260 6.11 -24.46 13.60
C ALA A 260 7.60 -24.15 13.27
N PHE A 261 7.90 -23.64 12.07
CA PHE A 261 9.25 -23.29 11.65
C PHE A 261 9.57 -21.81 11.87
N MET A 262 8.56 -20.91 11.90
CA MET A 262 8.74 -19.45 12.03
C MET A 262 9.22 -18.94 13.41
N PRO A 263 8.89 -19.53 14.57
CA PRO A 263 9.29 -18.99 15.88
C PRO A 263 10.80 -18.94 16.12
N ARG A 264 11.59 -19.59 15.26
CA ARG A 264 13.06 -19.65 15.36
C ARG A 264 13.77 -18.55 14.56
N VAL A 265 13.03 -17.75 13.79
CA VAL A 265 13.61 -16.74 12.92
C VAL A 265 13.65 -15.39 13.63
N ARG A 266 14.81 -14.73 13.60
CA ARG A 266 15.01 -13.44 14.27
C ARG A 266 14.20 -12.35 13.58
N GLU A 267 13.39 -11.62 14.35
CA GLU A 267 12.69 -10.44 13.86
C GLU A 267 13.66 -9.26 13.70
N LEU A 268 13.72 -8.70 12.49
CA LEU A 268 14.62 -7.60 12.12
C LEU A 268 13.98 -6.23 12.28
N MET A 269 12.68 -6.12 11.94
CA MET A 269 11.90 -4.90 12.03
C MET A 269 10.41 -5.24 12.18
N ALA A 270 9.69 -4.44 12.97
CA ALA A 270 8.26 -4.67 13.22
C ALA A 270 7.48 -3.36 13.36
N SER A 271 6.22 -3.39 12.95
CA SER A 271 5.25 -2.34 13.27
C SER A 271 4.99 -2.28 14.77
N ALA A 272 5.00 -1.07 15.33
CA ALA A 272 4.80 -0.81 16.75
C ALA A 272 3.72 0.26 17.00
N PRO A 273 2.91 0.13 18.08
CA PRO A 273 1.93 1.14 18.47
C PRO A 273 2.61 2.37 19.07
N ALA A 274 1.91 3.50 19.13
CA ALA A 274 2.39 4.74 19.75
C ALA A 274 2.84 4.59 21.21
N PRO A 275 2.13 3.89 22.11
CA PRO A 275 2.53 3.74 23.51
C PRO A 275 3.94 3.17 23.71
N TRP A 276 4.44 2.42 22.75
CA TRP A 276 5.77 1.84 22.83
C TRP A 276 6.89 2.90 22.74
N ILE A 277 6.68 3.99 21.98
CA ILE A 277 7.63 5.12 21.87
C ILE A 277 7.36 6.18 22.94
N THR A 278 6.13 6.32 23.37
CA THR A 278 5.77 7.22 24.47
C THR A 278 6.18 6.69 25.84
N ASP A 279 6.59 5.42 25.93
CA ASP A 279 7.18 4.87 27.14
C ASP A 279 8.43 5.70 27.53
N ILE A 280 8.39 6.24 28.76
CA ILE A 280 9.45 7.07 29.31
C ILE A 280 10.82 6.35 29.24
N GLY A 281 10.88 5.06 29.51
CA GLY A 281 12.11 4.28 29.48
C GLY A 281 12.74 4.23 28.08
N TYR A 282 11.95 3.95 27.05
CA TYR A 282 12.44 3.94 25.68
C TYR A 282 12.86 5.34 25.21
N ARG A 283 12.01 6.34 25.45
CA ARG A 283 12.29 7.73 25.06
C ARG A 283 13.59 8.24 25.71
N THR A 284 13.74 8.05 27.02
CA THR A 284 14.95 8.44 27.74
C THR A 284 16.19 7.73 27.19
N SER A 285 16.09 6.43 26.91
CA SER A 285 17.20 5.66 26.33
C SER A 285 17.55 6.16 24.91
N PHE A 286 16.55 6.43 24.07
CA PHE A 286 16.77 6.92 22.72
C PHE A 286 17.45 8.28 22.72
N TYR A 287 16.93 9.24 23.49
CA TYR A 287 17.47 10.61 23.55
C TYR A 287 18.70 10.78 24.47
N ALA A 288 19.14 9.73 25.15
CA ALA A 288 20.38 9.77 25.96
C ALA A 288 21.67 9.84 25.12
N ALA A 289 21.61 9.51 23.83
CA ALA A 289 22.74 9.56 22.93
C ALA A 289 23.28 10.98 22.68
N ARG A 290 24.48 11.07 22.10
CA ARG A 290 25.09 12.35 21.73
C ARG A 290 25.08 12.64 20.25
N LYS A 291 24.75 11.67 19.41
CA LYS A 291 24.73 11.82 17.94
C LYS A 291 23.43 11.27 17.39
N PHE A 292 22.79 12.09 16.58
CA PHE A 292 21.54 11.74 15.94
C PHE A 292 21.60 11.98 14.44
N PHE A 293 20.90 11.15 13.71
CA PHE A 293 20.61 11.35 12.30
C PHE A 293 19.11 11.21 12.07
N PHE A 294 18.49 12.23 11.49
CA PHE A 294 17.07 12.25 11.18
C PHE A 294 16.85 12.51 9.71
N PHE A 295 15.98 11.71 9.09
CA PHE A 295 15.43 11.98 7.77
C PHE A 295 13.95 12.33 7.95
N LEU A 296 13.60 13.63 7.87
CA LEU A 296 12.28 14.13 8.22
C LEU A 296 11.41 14.37 6.99
N THR A 297 10.21 13.80 7.02
CA THR A 297 9.26 13.90 5.90
C THR A 297 7.91 14.52 6.28
N ASN A 298 7.63 14.66 7.58
CA ASN A 298 6.31 15.07 8.10
C ASN A 298 6.38 16.38 8.89
N GLY A 299 7.22 17.30 8.46
CA GLY A 299 7.49 18.56 9.14
C GLY A 299 8.73 18.49 10.03
N ILE A 300 9.10 19.65 10.56
CA ILE A 300 10.19 19.81 11.53
C ILE A 300 9.55 19.97 12.90
N GLU A 301 9.66 18.96 13.74
CA GLU A 301 9.02 18.97 15.08
C GLU A 301 9.95 19.52 16.17
N TYR A 302 11.20 19.81 15.84
CA TYR A 302 12.20 20.37 16.74
C TYR A 302 12.26 21.89 16.63
N LEU A 303 12.78 22.56 17.65
CA LEU A 303 12.93 24.02 17.72
C LEU A 303 11.61 24.80 17.65
N LEU A 304 10.50 24.17 18.05
CA LEU A 304 9.22 24.84 18.17
C LEU A 304 9.30 25.96 19.20
N PRO A 305 8.81 27.19 18.91
CA PRO A 305 8.73 28.25 19.91
C PRO A 305 7.91 27.87 21.14
N HIS A 306 8.28 28.37 22.32
CA HIS A 306 7.59 28.10 23.59
C HIS A 306 6.09 28.42 23.54
N ASP A 307 5.71 29.49 22.86
CA ASP A 307 4.30 29.87 22.71
C ASP A 307 3.49 28.88 21.86
N VAL A 308 4.13 28.18 20.93
CA VAL A 308 3.50 27.09 20.17
C VAL A 308 3.29 25.88 21.10
N PHE A 309 4.28 25.48 21.88
CA PHE A 309 4.13 24.40 22.87
C PHE A 309 3.01 24.71 23.86
N ASN A 310 2.96 25.95 24.41
CA ASN A 310 1.92 26.37 25.35
C ASN A 310 0.52 26.30 24.71
N ARG A 311 0.38 26.68 23.44
CA ARG A 311 -0.90 26.56 22.71
C ARG A 311 -1.30 25.12 22.48
N ILE A 312 -0.36 24.26 22.10
CA ILE A 312 -0.62 22.82 21.94
C ILE A 312 -1.07 22.24 23.29
N SER A 313 -0.33 22.50 24.37
CA SER A 313 -0.66 21.99 25.71
C SER A 313 -2.01 22.48 26.19
N ALA A 314 -2.40 23.72 25.87
CA ALA A 314 -3.69 24.29 26.24
C ALA A 314 -4.88 23.70 25.45
N GLN A 315 -4.66 23.20 24.24
CA GLN A 315 -5.72 22.61 23.41
C GLN A 315 -6.02 21.15 23.73
N ILE A 316 -5.10 20.48 24.41
CA ILE A 316 -5.22 19.07 24.76
C ILE A 316 -5.42 18.94 26.28
N GLY A 317 -6.26 17.96 26.67
CA GLY A 317 -6.50 17.66 28.09
C GLY A 317 -5.39 16.80 28.71
N ALA A 318 -5.45 16.65 30.03
CA ALA A 318 -4.64 15.65 30.71
C ALA A 318 -5.09 14.21 30.28
N PRO A 319 -4.17 13.25 30.10
CA PRO A 319 -2.73 13.30 30.43
C PRO A 319 -1.82 13.79 29.31
N GLU A 320 -2.33 14.08 28.10
CA GLU A 320 -1.52 14.39 26.93
C GLU A 320 -0.71 15.68 27.07
N ASN A 321 -1.21 16.68 27.81
CA ASN A 321 -0.46 17.90 28.09
C ASN A 321 0.84 17.62 28.84
N THR A 322 0.81 16.74 29.85
CA THR A 322 2.02 16.32 30.58
C THR A 322 3.05 15.67 29.67
N TYR A 323 2.60 14.92 28.67
CA TYR A 323 3.48 14.34 27.66
C TYR A 323 4.15 15.42 26.81
N ILE A 324 3.43 16.43 26.37
CA ILE A 324 3.95 17.55 25.58
C ILE A 324 4.99 18.35 26.36
N ASP A 325 4.72 18.67 27.63
CA ASP A 325 5.67 19.38 28.49
C ASP A 325 6.97 18.57 28.67
N GLN A 326 6.87 17.26 28.90
CA GLN A 326 8.04 16.37 28.98
C GLN A 326 8.78 16.26 27.68
N LEU A 327 8.10 16.28 26.55
CA LEU A 327 8.71 16.24 25.23
C LEU A 327 9.50 17.51 24.94
N GLN A 328 8.95 18.67 25.31
CA GLN A 328 9.63 19.94 25.20
C GLN A 328 10.95 19.94 25.97
N ILE A 329 10.92 19.57 27.27
CA ILE A 329 12.13 19.45 28.11
C ILE A 329 13.14 18.51 27.47
N THR A 330 12.70 17.34 27.01
CA THR A 330 13.57 16.36 26.36
C THR A 330 14.26 16.92 25.11
N TRP A 331 13.55 17.71 24.30
CA TRP A 331 14.13 18.30 23.10
C TRP A 331 15.08 19.47 23.41
N GLU A 332 14.77 20.27 24.39
CA GLU A 332 15.68 21.32 24.86
C GLU A 332 17.00 20.73 25.39
N GLU A 333 16.93 19.67 26.20
CA GLU A 333 18.11 18.93 26.63
C GLU A 333 18.88 18.30 25.46
N LEU A 334 18.20 17.72 24.47
CA LEU A 334 18.79 17.17 23.26
C LEU A 334 19.59 18.23 22.51
N LEU A 335 19.00 19.37 22.24
CA LEU A 335 19.60 20.48 21.50
C LEU A 335 20.80 21.10 22.24
N CYS A 336 20.82 21.08 23.58
CA CYS A 336 21.95 21.59 24.37
C CYS A 336 23.18 20.70 24.34
N ARG A 337 23.06 19.39 24.09
CA ARG A 337 24.15 18.42 24.32
C ARG A 337 24.49 17.48 23.16
N ALA A 338 23.67 17.43 22.12
CA ALA A 338 23.80 16.45 21.06
C ALA A 338 24.12 17.07 19.72
N ASP A 339 24.86 16.33 18.90
CA ASP A 339 25.05 16.60 17.49
C ASP A 339 23.83 16.05 16.72
N LEU A 340 23.12 16.91 16.00
CA LEU A 340 21.92 16.58 15.27
C LEU A 340 22.10 16.84 13.76
N ASP A 341 22.11 15.76 12.97
CA ASP A 341 22.20 15.79 11.52
C ASP A 341 20.81 15.50 10.91
N VAL A 342 20.22 16.49 10.28
CA VAL A 342 18.86 16.42 9.75
C VAL A 342 18.89 16.49 8.22
N VAL A 343 18.20 15.58 7.56
CA VAL A 343 18.01 15.58 6.10
C VAL A 343 16.51 15.70 5.80
N ILE A 344 16.13 16.60 4.89
CA ILE A 344 14.73 16.86 4.55
C ILE A 344 14.58 16.80 3.02
N PRO A 345 13.68 15.96 2.47
CA PRO A 345 13.31 16.05 1.06
C PRO A 345 12.65 17.40 0.76
N PHE A 346 13.02 18.02 -0.35
CA PHE A 346 12.51 19.34 -0.72
C PHE A 346 10.98 19.41 -0.75
N ASN A 347 10.31 18.41 -1.33
CA ASN A 347 8.84 18.38 -1.34
C ASN A 347 8.22 18.28 0.07
N SER A 348 8.90 17.61 1.00
CA SER A 348 8.45 17.57 2.39
C SER A 348 8.59 18.92 3.10
N LEU A 349 9.65 19.67 2.79
CA LEU A 349 9.81 21.04 3.26
C LEU A 349 8.71 21.96 2.69
N ILE A 350 8.46 21.91 1.40
CA ILE A 350 7.38 22.72 0.77
C ILE A 350 6.04 22.41 1.40
N ARG A 351 5.69 21.13 1.55
CA ARG A 351 4.43 20.71 2.20
C ARG A 351 4.33 21.21 3.64
N TYR A 352 5.42 21.18 4.40
CA TYR A 352 5.45 21.75 5.74
C TYR A 352 5.20 23.28 5.73
N LEU A 353 5.81 24.01 4.80
CA LEU A 353 5.61 25.47 4.65
C LEU A 353 4.16 25.81 4.25
N GLU A 354 3.54 25.02 3.39
CA GLU A 354 2.16 25.20 2.91
C GLU A 354 1.13 24.86 3.99
N GLU A 355 1.29 23.70 4.62
CA GLU A 355 0.25 23.11 5.48
C GLU A 355 0.44 23.44 6.96
N GLY A 356 1.67 23.67 7.40
CA GLY A 356 2.02 23.97 8.81
C GLY A 356 1.80 22.81 9.76
N HIS A 357 1.74 21.57 9.23
CA HIS A 357 1.43 20.41 10.06
C HIS A 357 2.67 19.88 10.75
N ILE A 358 2.51 19.63 12.06
CA ILE A 358 3.48 18.91 12.89
C ILE A 358 2.80 17.76 13.61
N ASP A 359 3.58 16.72 13.88
CA ASP A 359 3.11 15.52 14.55
C ASP A 359 4.03 15.21 15.74
N LEU A 360 3.52 15.44 16.93
CA LEU A 360 4.22 15.20 18.19
C LEU A 360 3.92 13.80 18.75
N THR A 361 3.89 12.80 17.88
CA THR A 361 3.66 11.37 18.15
C THR A 361 2.19 11.04 18.45
N THR A 362 1.61 11.58 19.52
CA THR A 362 0.21 11.36 19.89
C THR A 362 -0.67 12.56 19.58
N VAL A 363 -0.06 13.71 19.35
CA VAL A 363 -0.74 14.98 19.11
C VAL A 363 -0.39 15.53 17.75
N GLN A 364 -1.41 15.77 16.93
CA GLN A 364 -1.29 16.46 15.66
C GLN A 364 -1.68 17.92 15.83
N TYR A 365 -0.86 18.82 15.33
CA TYR A 365 -1.10 20.25 15.41
C TYR A 365 -0.91 20.90 14.04
N THR A 366 -1.74 21.91 13.73
CA THR A 366 -1.59 22.71 12.52
C THR A 366 -1.26 24.12 12.92
N MET A 367 -0.05 24.56 12.62
CA MET A 367 0.44 25.90 12.92
C MET A 367 -0.26 26.95 12.05
N THR A 368 -0.54 28.09 12.64
CA THR A 368 -0.95 29.28 11.92
C THR A 368 0.21 29.81 11.05
N GLU A 369 -0.07 30.77 10.18
CA GLU A 369 0.97 31.42 9.35
C GLU A 369 2.05 32.07 10.20
N ASP A 370 1.66 32.79 11.28
CA ASP A 370 2.60 33.46 12.17
C ASP A 370 3.45 32.48 12.97
N GLU A 371 2.87 31.36 13.42
CA GLU A 371 3.61 30.30 14.08
C GLU A 371 4.63 29.65 13.15
N ARG A 372 4.28 29.41 11.88
CA ARG A 372 5.22 28.89 10.87
C ARG A 372 6.39 29.85 10.63
N ARG A 373 6.12 31.17 10.52
CA ARG A 373 7.16 32.19 10.42
C ARG A 373 8.08 32.16 11.63
N GLY A 374 7.50 32.23 12.83
CA GLY A 374 8.27 32.21 14.08
C GLY A 374 9.10 30.94 14.22
N HIS A 375 8.56 29.78 13.81
CA HIS A 375 9.30 28.52 13.88
C HIS A 375 10.48 28.50 12.89
N ILE A 376 10.29 28.97 11.66
CA ILE A 376 11.39 29.08 10.68
C ILE A 376 12.48 30.02 11.19
N GLU A 377 12.10 31.17 11.75
CA GLU A 377 13.04 32.13 12.32
C GLU A 377 13.81 31.53 13.52
N ALA A 378 13.15 30.74 14.37
CA ALA A 378 13.79 30.02 15.47
C ALA A 378 14.82 28.99 14.97
N ILE A 379 14.46 28.21 13.93
CA ILE A 379 15.38 27.25 13.28
C ILE A 379 16.61 28.01 12.71
N MET A 380 16.38 29.10 12.01
CA MET A 380 17.44 29.87 11.39
C MET A 380 18.39 30.51 12.43
N HIS A 381 17.82 31.04 13.49
CA HIS A 381 18.59 31.62 14.61
C HIS A 381 19.44 30.54 15.29
N TYR A 382 18.86 29.37 15.59
CA TYR A 382 19.57 28.28 16.21
C TYR A 382 20.73 27.76 15.33
N LEU A 383 20.50 27.52 14.03
CA LEU A 383 21.52 27.05 13.08
C LEU A 383 22.68 28.06 12.91
N LYS A 384 22.41 29.34 13.08
CA LYS A 384 23.45 30.37 13.01
C LYS A 384 24.37 30.37 14.22
N GLU A 385 23.84 30.07 15.41
CA GLU A 385 24.56 30.15 16.67
C GLU A 385 25.16 28.82 17.16
N ASN A 386 24.70 27.71 16.55
CA ASN A 386 25.06 26.35 17.00
C ASN A 386 25.56 25.47 15.86
N ASP A 387 26.81 25.08 15.93
CA ASP A 387 27.42 24.13 14.98
C ASP A 387 27.05 22.66 15.25
N SER A 388 26.36 22.38 16.37
CA SER A 388 25.91 21.03 16.76
C SER A 388 24.74 20.50 15.93
N MET A 389 24.06 21.37 15.17
CA MET A 389 22.95 20.97 14.29
C MET A 389 23.25 21.34 12.85
N SER A 390 22.97 20.42 11.94
CA SER A 390 22.96 20.66 10.50
C SER A 390 21.63 20.25 9.89
N ILE A 391 21.12 21.05 8.96
CA ILE A 391 19.96 20.70 8.14
C ILE A 391 20.39 20.67 6.69
N GLY A 392 20.13 19.55 6.02
CA GLY A 392 20.36 19.38 4.59
C GLY A 392 19.06 19.15 3.85
N ILE A 393 18.94 19.77 2.69
CA ILE A 393 17.79 19.64 1.80
C ILE A 393 18.18 18.80 0.60
N VAL A 394 17.41 17.75 0.32
CA VAL A 394 17.58 16.89 -0.87
C VAL A 394 16.57 17.32 -1.92
N THR A 395 17.07 17.84 -3.06
CA THR A 395 16.24 18.19 -4.21
C THR A 395 15.97 16.97 -5.10
N LEU A 396 14.94 17.07 -5.95
CA LEU A 396 14.53 15.96 -6.82
C LEU A 396 15.52 15.77 -7.98
N SER A 397 15.89 14.51 -8.20
CA SER A 397 16.61 14.00 -9.35
C SER A 397 16.14 12.59 -9.68
N GLU A 398 16.63 11.99 -10.73
CA GLU A 398 16.37 10.58 -11.03
C GLU A 398 16.82 9.68 -9.87
N GLU A 399 17.95 9.97 -9.23
CA GLU A 399 18.52 9.22 -8.10
C GLU A 399 17.71 9.37 -6.81
N THR A 400 16.97 10.48 -6.65
CA THR A 400 16.22 10.80 -5.44
C THR A 400 14.70 10.63 -5.60
N THR A 401 14.24 10.04 -6.71
CA THR A 401 12.82 9.85 -7.05
C THR A 401 12.04 9.09 -5.97
N ALA A 402 12.67 8.11 -5.32
CA ALA A 402 12.08 7.35 -4.21
C ALA A 402 11.63 8.23 -3.04
N TYR A 403 12.20 9.42 -2.89
CA TYR A 403 11.90 10.36 -1.80
C TYR A 403 10.94 11.49 -2.20
N LYS A 404 10.47 11.51 -3.45
CA LYS A 404 9.59 12.58 -3.98
C LYS A 404 8.32 12.76 -3.15
N ASN A 405 7.68 11.66 -2.78
CA ASN A 405 6.46 11.62 -1.99
C ASN A 405 6.72 10.95 -0.63
N ALA A 406 7.82 11.32 0.00
CA ALA A 406 8.20 10.74 1.27
C ALA A 406 7.22 11.13 2.39
N ASN A 407 6.71 10.12 3.09
CA ASN A 407 5.78 10.22 4.21
C ASN A 407 6.19 9.30 5.36
N LEU A 408 7.43 8.82 5.32
CA LEU A 408 8.01 7.92 6.30
C LEU A 408 9.32 8.53 6.77
N SER A 409 9.33 9.11 7.98
CA SER A 409 10.51 9.71 8.60
C SER A 409 11.36 8.63 9.27
N PHE A 410 12.69 8.78 9.20
CA PHE A 410 13.65 7.89 9.86
C PHE A 410 14.38 8.63 10.97
N TYR A 411 14.44 8.02 12.14
CA TYR A 411 15.11 8.53 13.34
C TYR A 411 16.15 7.52 13.79
N SER A 412 17.38 7.97 14.00
CA SER A 412 18.48 7.15 14.51
C SER A 412 19.35 7.92 15.49
N ASN A 413 19.70 7.27 16.60
CA ASN A 413 20.71 7.73 17.56
C ASN A 413 22.03 6.96 17.43
N CYS A 414 22.27 6.32 16.28
CA CYS A 414 23.40 5.44 15.97
C CYS A 414 23.39 4.06 16.63
N ASP A 415 22.66 3.86 17.73
CA ASP A 415 22.53 2.57 18.41
C ASP A 415 21.15 1.92 18.19
N THR A 416 20.10 2.74 18.10
CA THR A 416 18.74 2.33 17.79
C THR A 416 18.14 3.21 16.70
N ALA A 417 17.17 2.67 15.96
CA ALA A 417 16.45 3.44 14.96
C ALA A 417 15.01 2.97 14.79
N PHE A 418 14.18 3.88 14.30
CA PHE A 418 12.81 3.59 13.93
C PHE A 418 12.35 4.49 12.77
N PHE A 419 11.29 4.04 12.11
CA PHE A 419 10.53 4.89 11.20
C PHE A 419 9.24 5.37 11.85
N LYS A 420 8.84 6.61 11.52
CA LYS A 420 7.57 7.21 11.91
C LYS A 420 6.75 7.49 10.65
N LYS A 421 5.58 6.90 10.56
CA LYS A 421 4.64 7.09 9.45
C LYS A 421 3.96 8.45 9.57
N ASN A 422 3.54 9.01 8.44
CA ASN A 422 2.68 10.18 8.44
C ASN A 422 1.29 9.80 8.99
N PRO A 423 0.86 10.33 10.14
CA PRO A 423 -0.38 9.93 10.80
C PRO A 423 -1.64 10.27 9.99
N ARG A 424 -1.55 11.18 9.04
CA ARG A 424 -2.67 11.56 8.16
C ARG A 424 -2.95 10.56 7.04
N LEU A 425 -1.95 9.73 6.73
CA LEU A 425 -2.03 8.73 5.67
C LEU A 425 -2.23 7.31 6.21
N ILE A 426 -2.37 7.18 7.52
CA ILE A 426 -2.65 5.90 8.17
C ILE A 426 -4.04 5.93 8.82
N ARG A 427 -4.58 4.75 9.10
CA ARG A 427 -5.85 4.61 9.84
C ARG A 427 -5.62 4.89 11.32
N ASN A 428 -6.66 5.30 12.03
CA ASN A 428 -6.59 5.59 13.47
C ASN A 428 -6.17 4.37 14.32
N ASP A 429 -6.45 3.15 13.85
CA ASP A 429 -6.08 1.89 14.50
C ASP A 429 -4.75 1.30 14.00
N ALA A 430 -4.07 1.98 13.08
CA ALA A 430 -2.80 1.55 12.53
C ALA A 430 -1.63 1.78 13.49
N LYS A 431 -0.58 0.99 13.33
CA LYS A 431 0.68 1.16 14.07
C LYS A 431 1.54 2.22 13.40
N PRO A 432 1.78 3.37 14.06
CA PRO A 432 2.44 4.51 13.43
C PRO A 432 3.96 4.38 13.28
N PHE A 433 4.57 3.34 13.84
CA PHE A 433 6.02 3.16 13.83
C PHE A 433 6.43 1.83 13.24
N TYR A 434 7.64 1.81 12.65
CA TYR A 434 8.41 0.60 12.40
C TYR A 434 9.66 0.62 13.26
N MET A 435 9.77 -0.33 14.18
CA MET A 435 10.92 -0.46 15.08
C MET A 435 11.96 -1.38 14.49
N ILE A 436 13.17 -0.88 14.29
CA ILE A 436 14.29 -1.67 13.77
C ILE A 436 14.98 -2.35 14.96
N LYS A 437 14.95 -3.68 14.98
CA LYS A 437 15.52 -4.52 16.04
C LYS A 437 16.92 -5.06 15.70
N SER A 438 17.27 -5.04 14.42
CA SER A 438 18.55 -5.49 13.92
C SER A 438 19.51 -4.32 13.77
N ARG A 439 20.64 -4.35 14.47
CA ARG A 439 21.70 -3.34 14.32
C ARG A 439 22.27 -3.30 12.90
N ARG A 440 22.37 -4.46 12.24
CA ARG A 440 22.83 -4.57 10.86
C ARG A 440 21.88 -3.85 9.90
N LEU A 441 20.57 -4.10 10.01
CA LEU A 441 19.54 -3.44 9.18
C LEU A 441 19.50 -1.93 9.44
N GLN A 442 19.60 -1.52 10.70
CA GLN A 442 19.69 -0.10 11.08
C GLN A 442 20.85 0.59 10.38
N GLN A 443 22.06 -0.03 10.41
CA GLN A 443 23.26 0.53 9.79
C GLN A 443 23.10 0.66 8.26
N LEU A 444 22.44 -0.30 7.62
CA LEU A 444 22.13 -0.25 6.19
C LEU A 444 21.25 0.96 5.84
N PHE A 445 20.17 1.19 6.57
CA PHE A 445 19.33 2.37 6.39
C PHE A 445 20.10 3.67 6.68
N LEU A 446 20.82 3.73 7.80
CA LEU A 446 21.60 4.90 8.17
C LEU A 446 22.61 5.27 7.08
N ASN A 447 23.34 4.28 6.54
CA ASN A 447 24.30 4.50 5.47
C ASN A 447 23.60 4.95 4.17
N SER A 448 22.46 4.36 3.84
CA SER A 448 21.68 4.75 2.66
C SER A 448 21.21 6.20 2.74
N PHE A 449 20.65 6.64 3.88
CA PHE A 449 20.24 8.04 4.03
C PHE A 449 21.43 8.99 4.12
N LYS A 450 22.51 8.61 4.76
CA LYS A 450 23.75 9.42 4.81
C LYS A 450 24.40 9.57 3.43
N SER A 451 24.27 8.59 2.54
CA SER A 451 24.80 8.68 1.18
C SER A 451 24.16 9.81 0.36
N LEU A 452 22.91 10.24 0.70
CA LEU A 452 22.27 11.38 0.09
C LEU A 452 23.09 12.67 0.23
N LYS A 453 23.88 12.79 1.29
CA LYS A 453 24.77 13.93 1.54
C LYS A 453 25.90 14.06 0.53
N SER A 454 26.24 12.98 -0.16
CA SER A 454 27.26 12.96 -1.23
C SER A 454 26.67 13.24 -2.60
N SER A 455 25.36 13.38 -2.72
CA SER A 455 24.68 13.69 -3.97
C SER A 455 24.87 15.18 -4.36
N ASN A 456 25.00 15.47 -5.64
CA ASN A 456 24.98 16.84 -6.18
C ASN A 456 23.63 17.58 -5.94
N HIS A 457 22.62 16.86 -5.49
CA HIS A 457 21.27 17.35 -5.18
C HIS A 457 21.05 17.61 -3.68
N TYR A 458 22.12 17.56 -2.87
CA TYR A 458 22.09 17.85 -1.46
C TYR A 458 22.66 19.25 -1.17
N HIS A 459 21.91 20.06 -0.44
CA HIS A 459 22.28 21.41 -0.03
C HIS A 459 22.25 21.53 1.48
N THR A 460 23.40 21.79 2.09
CA THR A 460 23.52 21.99 3.54
C THR A 460 23.13 23.42 3.91
N CYS A 461 22.33 23.54 4.97
CA CYS A 461 22.00 24.82 5.62
C CYS A 461 22.70 24.83 6.98
N SER A 462 23.81 25.57 7.11
CA SER A 462 24.56 25.68 8.37
C SER A 462 25.32 27.00 8.43
N GLY A 463 25.58 27.53 9.64
CA GLY A 463 26.41 28.68 9.90
C GLY A 463 25.95 29.98 9.20
N ASN A 464 26.90 30.77 8.73
CA ASN A 464 26.62 32.08 8.12
C ASN A 464 25.88 32.02 6.77
N ASP A 465 25.97 30.89 6.06
CA ASP A 465 25.26 30.72 4.78
C ASP A 465 23.75 30.64 4.99
N VAL A 466 23.28 30.14 6.10
CA VAL A 466 21.87 30.03 6.45
C VAL A 466 21.17 31.38 6.40
N THR A 467 21.74 32.41 7.02
CA THR A 467 21.13 33.75 7.05
C THR A 467 21.02 34.34 5.65
N ARG A 468 22.07 34.19 4.83
CA ARG A 468 22.08 34.65 3.44
C ARG A 468 21.02 33.92 2.60
N MET A 469 20.95 32.60 2.72
CA MET A 469 19.97 31.78 2.01
C MET A 469 18.54 32.11 2.43
N TYR A 470 18.30 32.27 3.73
CA TYR A 470 16.98 32.67 4.23
C TYR A 470 16.54 34.03 3.65
N HIS A 471 17.40 35.06 3.71
CA HIS A 471 17.06 36.38 3.13
C HIS A 471 16.78 36.29 1.63
N LEU A 472 17.53 35.50 0.88
CA LEU A 472 17.32 35.27 -0.53
C LEU A 472 15.98 34.62 -0.85
N TYR A 473 15.59 33.62 -0.07
CA TYR A 473 14.37 32.82 -0.31
C TYR A 473 13.17 33.32 0.51
N LYS A 474 13.33 34.25 1.44
CA LYS A 474 12.24 34.78 2.29
C LYS A 474 10.99 35.18 1.48
N PRO A 475 11.07 35.91 0.35
CA PRO A 475 9.87 36.26 -0.41
C PRO A 475 9.12 35.05 -0.98
N ILE A 476 9.84 33.97 -1.31
CA ILE A 476 9.25 32.72 -1.81
C ILE A 476 8.61 31.95 -0.65
N ILE A 477 9.30 31.86 0.47
CA ILE A 477 8.80 31.23 1.71
C ILE A 477 7.52 31.92 2.17
N GLU A 478 7.50 33.25 2.23
CA GLU A 478 6.32 34.03 2.59
C GLU A 478 5.15 33.77 1.64
N LYS A 479 5.43 33.75 0.33
CA LYS A 479 4.40 33.43 -0.65
C LYS A 479 3.82 32.04 -0.44
N ILE A 480 4.65 31.03 -0.19
CA ILE A 480 4.20 29.64 0.06
C ILE A 480 3.34 29.58 1.32
N ILE A 481 3.77 30.25 2.41
CA ILE A 481 3.04 30.27 3.69
C ILE A 481 1.65 30.90 3.53
N THR A 482 1.52 31.96 2.72
CA THR A 482 0.27 32.74 2.54
C THR A 482 -0.62 32.24 1.40
N THR A 483 -0.14 31.32 0.56
CA THR A 483 -0.95 30.76 -0.53
C THR A 483 -1.83 29.63 0.02
N LYS A 484 -3.13 29.91 0.16
CA LYS A 484 -4.17 28.90 0.42
C LYS A 484 -4.86 28.51 -0.87
#